data_3038013636cc36980a6e5b55834afbdb
#
_entry.id   3038013636cc36980a6e5b55834afbdb
#
_cell.length_a   1.000
_cell.length_b   1.000
_cell.length_c   1.000
_cell.angle_alpha   90.00
_cell.angle_beta   90.00
_cell.angle_gamma   90.00
#
_symmetry.space_group_name_H-M   'P 1'
#
loop_
_entity.id
_entity.type
_entity.pdbx_description
1 polymer ?
#
loop_
_entity_poly.entity_id
_entity_poly.type
_entity_poly.pdbx_seq_one_letter_code
_entity_poly.pdbx_strand_id
1 'polypeptide(L)'
;MSILAATLLLLLSACKTVPIEEEIAGTYKPSACVSLDGKEFEIEDEVLHMEKDGTGYFILHNNKYEIRWEYKDGKIAFLDSSSDSFVGTYKDKIIDGTYFNDLHYTFEKTK
;
A
#
# COMPACT_ATOMS: atom_id res chain seq x y z
N MET A 1 21.54 -26.49 -27.25
CA MET A 1 21.03 -25.98 -26.98
C MET A 1 21.01 -25.12 -26.55
N SER A 2 21.24 -24.91 -26.25
CA SER A 2 21.22 -24.11 -25.66
C SER A 2 20.64 -23.28 -25.54
N ILE A 3 20.30 -23.07 -25.86
CA ILE A 3 19.49 -22.27 -25.74
C ILE A 3 18.91 -22.28 -24.75
N LEU A 4 18.81 -23.15 -24.45
CA LEU A 4 18.28 -23.27 -23.39
C LEU A 4 18.92 -22.59 -22.42
N ALA A 5 20.08 -22.59 -22.35
CA ALA A 5 20.76 -22.01 -21.31
C ALA A 5 20.37 -20.58 -21.24
N ALA A 6 20.38 -19.99 -22.28
CA ALA A 6 20.07 -18.60 -22.28
C ALA A 6 18.73 -18.39 -21.78
N THR A 7 17.85 -19.20 -22.19
CA THR A 7 16.55 -18.97 -21.77
C THR A 7 16.46 -19.18 -20.35
N LEU A 8 17.19 -20.06 -19.83
CA LEU A 8 17.09 -20.28 -18.50
C LEU A 8 17.48 -19.14 -17.73
N LEU A 9 18.43 -18.47 -18.14
CA LEU A 9 18.84 -17.36 -17.42
C LEU A 9 17.76 -16.40 -17.32
N LEU A 10 17.09 -16.23 -18.35
CA LEU A 10 16.04 -15.33 -18.33
C LEU A 10 15.02 -15.75 -17.39
N LEU A 11 14.78 -16.98 -17.37
CA LEU A 11 13.79 -17.45 -16.51
C LEU A 11 14.12 -17.19 -15.10
N LEU A 12 15.36 -17.32 -14.79
CA LEU A 12 15.72 -17.08 -13.43
C LEU A 12 15.42 -15.69 -13.06
N SER A 13 15.69 -14.81 -13.94
CA SER A 13 15.42 -13.44 -13.63
C SER A 13 13.95 -13.26 -13.42
N ALA A 14 13.20 -13.84 -14.26
CA ALA A 14 11.78 -13.71 -14.14
C ALA A 14 11.32 -14.28 -12.85
N CYS A 15 11.84 -15.37 -12.45
CA CYS A 15 11.42 -15.97 -11.22
C CYS A 15 11.76 -15.12 -10.02
N LYS A 16 12.75 -14.28 -10.15
CA LYS A 16 13.09 -13.45 -9.05
C LYS A 16 12.30 -12.18 -9.03
N THR A 17 11.57 -11.93 -10.08
CA THR A 17 10.82 -10.70 -10.19
C THR A 17 9.41 -10.93 -9.69
N VAL A 18 9.07 -10.29 -8.61
CA VAL A 18 7.74 -10.37 -8.07
C VAL A 18 6.99 -9.15 -8.53
N PRO A 19 5.76 -9.30 -9.03
CA PRO A 19 4.99 -8.12 -9.42
C PRO A 19 4.88 -7.16 -8.24
N ILE A 20 4.96 -5.89 -8.53
CA ILE A 20 4.92 -4.88 -7.47
C ILE A 20 3.64 -4.98 -6.66
N GLU A 21 2.55 -5.36 -7.27
CA GLU A 21 1.29 -5.50 -6.57
C GLU A 21 1.38 -6.60 -5.51
N GLU A 22 2.13 -7.65 -5.79
CA GLU A 22 2.29 -8.71 -4.82
C GLU A 22 3.17 -8.25 -3.67
N GLU A 23 4.15 -7.43 -3.95
CA GLU A 23 5.02 -6.92 -2.92
C GLU A 23 4.26 -5.96 -2.00
N ILE A 24 3.38 -5.15 -2.56
CA ILE A 24 2.62 -4.17 -1.80
C ILE A 24 1.49 -4.84 -1.02
N ALA A 25 0.91 -5.89 -1.57
CA ALA A 25 -0.21 -6.55 -0.90
C ALA A 25 0.16 -7.01 0.49
N GLY A 26 -0.76 -6.89 1.40
CA GLY A 26 -0.54 -7.29 2.78
C GLY A 26 -1.30 -6.43 3.75
N THR A 27 -0.95 -6.52 5.01
CA THR A 27 -1.59 -5.78 6.09
C THR A 27 -0.61 -4.75 6.64
N TYR A 28 -1.11 -3.55 6.82
CA TYR A 28 -0.31 -2.42 7.31
C TYR A 28 -1.00 -1.83 8.53
N LYS A 29 -0.19 -1.27 9.42
CA LYS A 29 -0.72 -0.52 10.54
C LYS A 29 -0.13 0.88 10.50
N PRO A 30 -0.92 1.90 10.85
CA PRO A 30 -0.38 3.24 10.88
C PRO A 30 0.59 3.39 12.03
N SER A 31 1.71 4.00 11.77
CA SER A 31 2.69 4.33 12.80
C SER A 31 2.63 5.81 13.13
N ALA A 32 1.97 6.60 12.32
CA ALA A 32 1.80 8.03 12.58
C ALA A 32 0.59 8.57 11.82
N CYS A 33 -0.09 9.54 12.40
CA CYS A 33 -1.17 10.26 11.75
C CYS A 33 -1.09 11.72 12.23
N VAL A 34 -0.85 12.63 11.30
CA VAL A 34 -0.61 14.04 11.62
C VAL A 34 -1.47 14.91 10.71
N SER A 35 -2.12 15.93 11.26
CA SER A 35 -2.89 16.83 10.43
C SER A 35 -1.95 17.84 9.75
N LEU A 36 -2.47 18.59 8.79
CA LEU A 36 -1.67 19.55 8.05
C LEU A 36 -1.06 20.60 8.93
N ASP A 37 -1.69 20.95 10.05
CA ASP A 37 -1.14 21.95 10.95
C ASP A 37 -0.21 21.33 11.99
N GLY A 38 0.15 20.07 11.82
CA GLY A 38 1.14 19.44 12.69
C GLY A 38 0.58 18.76 13.93
N LYS A 39 -0.74 18.69 14.06
CA LYS A 39 -1.32 18.05 15.23
C LYS A 39 -1.29 16.54 15.07
N GLU A 40 -0.75 15.85 16.04
CA GLU A 40 -0.67 14.40 16.01
C GLU A 40 -1.97 13.81 16.57
N PHE A 41 -2.43 12.75 15.94
CA PHE A 41 -3.62 12.05 16.41
C PHE A 41 -3.24 10.69 16.95
N GLU A 42 -3.98 10.23 17.94
CA GLU A 42 -3.78 8.92 18.48
C GLU A 42 -4.22 7.89 17.48
N ILE A 43 -3.43 6.82 17.37
CA ILE A 43 -3.76 5.73 16.48
C ILE A 43 -4.30 4.61 17.34
N GLU A 44 -5.51 4.16 17.03
CA GLU A 44 -6.09 3.05 17.75
C GLU A 44 -6.14 1.83 16.85
N ASP A 45 -7.22 1.11 16.78
CA ASP A 45 -7.28 -0.15 16.05
C ASP A 45 -7.45 0.06 14.55
N GLU A 46 -6.53 0.79 13.94
CA GLU A 46 -6.60 1.07 12.51
C GLU A 46 -5.77 0.07 11.74
N VAL A 47 -6.30 -0.43 10.64
CA VAL A 47 -5.64 -1.42 9.82
C VAL A 47 -5.91 -1.11 8.36
N LEU A 48 -4.88 -1.16 7.54
CA LEU A 48 -5.03 -1.05 6.09
C LEU A 48 -4.64 -2.39 5.51
N HIS A 49 -5.54 -3.02 4.78
CA HIS A 49 -5.27 -4.30 4.15
C HIS A 49 -5.42 -4.15 2.64
N MET A 50 -4.42 -4.61 1.91
CA MET A 50 -4.39 -4.47 0.46
C MET A 50 -4.19 -5.83 -0.19
N GLU A 51 -5.08 -6.16 -1.15
CA GLU A 51 -4.97 -7.40 -1.89
C GLU A 51 -4.28 -7.12 -3.21
N LYS A 52 -3.60 -8.11 -3.74
CA LYS A 52 -2.82 -7.91 -4.95
C LYS A 52 -3.68 -7.61 -6.18
N ASP A 53 -4.96 -7.85 -6.11
CA ASP A 53 -5.86 -7.57 -7.24
C ASP A 53 -6.35 -6.12 -7.26
N GLY A 54 -5.85 -5.28 -6.36
CA GLY A 54 -6.25 -3.88 -6.33
C GLY A 54 -7.42 -3.57 -5.42
N THR A 55 -7.87 -4.56 -4.66
CA THR A 55 -8.93 -4.33 -3.68
C THR A 55 -8.33 -4.33 -2.27
N GLY A 56 -9.13 -4.03 -1.29
CA GLY A 56 -8.69 -4.07 0.09
C GLY A 56 -9.69 -3.41 1.00
N TYR A 57 -9.26 -3.07 2.21
CA TYR A 57 -10.11 -2.36 3.15
C TYR A 57 -9.27 -1.56 4.14
N PHE A 58 -9.87 -0.54 4.69
CA PHE A 58 -9.25 0.27 5.73
C PHE A 58 -10.22 0.29 6.90
N ILE A 59 -9.74 -0.06 8.08
CA ILE A 59 -10.55 -0.01 9.29
C ILE A 59 -10.14 1.23 10.06
N LEU A 60 -11.11 2.11 10.31
CA LEU A 60 -10.88 3.37 10.99
C LEU A 60 -12.00 3.54 12.00
N HIS A 61 -11.67 3.66 13.26
CA HIS A 61 -12.63 3.83 14.35
C HIS A 61 -13.70 2.74 14.31
N ASN A 62 -13.28 1.51 14.13
CA ASN A 62 -14.16 0.33 14.07
C ASN A 62 -15.08 0.30 12.85
N ASN A 63 -14.92 1.20 11.91
CA ASN A 63 -15.67 1.16 10.67
C ASN A 63 -14.78 0.61 9.56
N LYS A 64 -15.32 -0.29 8.76
CA LYS A 64 -14.56 -0.90 7.68
C LYS A 64 -14.98 -0.23 6.39
N TYR A 65 -14.00 0.35 5.70
CA TYR A 65 -14.21 0.99 4.41
C TYR A 65 -13.51 0.14 3.35
N GLU A 66 -14.24 -0.29 2.35
CA GLU A 66 -13.60 -1.03 1.27
C GLU A 66 -12.88 -0.05 0.39
N ILE A 67 -11.75 -0.47 -0.16
CA ILE A 67 -10.93 0.41 -0.99
C ILE A 67 -10.57 -0.26 -2.30
N ARG A 68 -10.17 0.56 -3.27
CA ARG A 68 -9.50 0.12 -4.48
C ARG A 68 -8.22 0.90 -4.54
N TRP A 69 -7.14 0.23 -4.86
CA TRP A 69 -5.83 0.87 -4.87
C TRP A 69 -5.07 0.58 -6.15
N GLU A 70 -4.13 1.45 -6.45
CA GLU A 70 -3.24 1.26 -7.59
C GLU A 70 -1.88 1.84 -7.28
N TYR A 71 -0.90 1.34 -7.98
CA TYR A 71 0.48 1.78 -7.80
C TYR A 71 1.07 2.09 -9.17
N LYS A 72 1.80 3.19 -9.26
CA LYS A 72 2.48 3.54 -10.48
C LYS A 72 3.68 4.42 -10.16
N ASP A 73 4.86 3.99 -10.62
CA ASP A 73 6.08 4.79 -10.52
C ASP A 73 6.36 5.32 -9.12
N GLY A 74 6.25 4.45 -8.15
CA GLY A 74 6.53 4.82 -6.76
C GLY A 74 5.36 5.44 -6.03
N LYS A 75 4.29 5.76 -6.73
CA LYS A 75 3.14 6.40 -6.13
C LYS A 75 2.02 5.41 -5.93
N ILE A 76 1.34 5.52 -4.80
CA ILE A 76 0.24 4.65 -4.47
C ILE A 76 -0.97 5.51 -4.15
N ALA A 77 -2.12 5.06 -4.57
CA ALA A 77 -3.35 5.79 -4.30
C ALA A 77 -4.45 4.79 -3.99
N PHE A 78 -5.35 5.15 -3.11
CA PHE A 78 -6.56 4.34 -2.93
C PHE A 78 -7.78 5.25 -2.77
N LEU A 79 -8.93 4.69 -3.09
CA LEU A 79 -10.20 5.37 -2.98
C LEU A 79 -11.08 4.47 -2.12
N ASP A 80 -11.72 5.02 -1.11
CA ASP A 80 -12.56 4.21 -0.25
C ASP A 80 -14.02 4.27 -0.70
N SER A 81 -14.86 3.48 -0.03
CA SER A 81 -16.27 3.37 -0.41
C SER A 81 -17.05 4.66 -0.17
N SER A 82 -16.50 5.61 0.54
CA SER A 82 -17.12 6.92 0.73
C SER A 82 -16.57 7.95 -0.25
N SER A 83 -15.78 7.51 -1.22
CA SER A 83 -15.15 8.35 -2.23
C SER A 83 -14.06 9.26 -1.68
N ASP A 84 -13.54 8.94 -0.51
CA ASP A 84 -12.39 9.67 0.02
C ASP A 84 -11.11 9.00 -0.49
N SER A 85 -10.13 9.79 -0.80
CA SER A 85 -8.93 9.28 -1.43
C SER A 85 -7.69 9.45 -0.57
N PHE A 86 -6.75 8.56 -0.79
CA PHE A 86 -5.42 8.63 -0.21
C PHE A 86 -4.44 8.69 -1.37
N VAL A 87 -3.43 9.53 -1.26
CA VAL A 87 -2.38 9.61 -2.27
C VAL A 87 -1.04 9.69 -1.57
N GLY A 88 -0.12 8.86 -1.97
CA GLY A 88 1.17 8.83 -1.33
C GLY A 88 2.21 8.03 -2.09
N THR A 89 3.18 7.52 -1.36
CA THR A 89 4.28 6.76 -1.94
C THR A 89 4.41 5.43 -1.22
N TYR A 90 4.99 4.46 -1.91
CA TYR A 90 5.34 3.18 -1.31
C TYR A 90 6.83 2.95 -1.48
N LYS A 91 7.50 2.61 -0.41
CA LYS A 91 8.90 2.23 -0.47
C LYS A 91 9.24 1.38 0.74
N ASP A 92 9.86 0.23 0.48
CA ASP A 92 10.37 -0.63 1.55
C ASP A 92 9.35 -0.93 2.64
N LYS A 93 8.17 -1.32 2.23
CA LYS A 93 7.09 -1.74 3.13
C LYS A 93 6.48 -0.58 3.93
N ILE A 94 6.73 0.62 3.49
CA ILE A 94 6.13 1.80 4.12
C ILE A 94 5.30 2.55 3.10
N ILE A 95 4.07 2.87 3.47
CA ILE A 95 3.19 3.70 2.67
C ILE A 95 3.03 5.02 3.42
N ASP A 96 3.30 6.12 2.73
CA ASP A 96 3.31 7.42 3.38
C ASP A 96 2.55 8.40 2.49
N GLY A 97 1.53 9.05 3.01
CA GLY A 97 0.74 9.94 2.19
C GLY A 97 -0.38 10.64 2.92
N THR A 98 -1.27 11.23 2.15
CA THR A 98 -2.33 12.09 2.67
C THR A 98 -3.71 11.50 2.40
N TYR A 99 -4.52 11.43 3.44
CA TYR A 99 -5.88 10.93 3.37
C TYR A 99 -6.82 12.10 3.64
N PHE A 100 -7.90 12.20 2.90
CA PHE A 100 -8.90 13.28 3.01
C PHE A 100 -8.27 14.65 2.75
N ASN A 101 -7.10 14.70 2.16
CA ASN A 101 -6.38 15.94 1.89
C ASN A 101 -5.93 16.70 3.14
N ASP A 102 -6.12 16.16 4.33
CA ASP A 102 -5.74 16.87 5.54
C ASP A 102 -5.07 15.99 6.60
N LEU A 103 -5.01 14.69 6.41
CA LEU A 103 -4.35 13.80 7.35
C LEU A 103 -3.19 13.08 6.69
N HIS A 104 -2.01 13.24 7.26
CA HIS A 104 -0.84 12.54 6.74
C HIS A 104 -0.65 11.26 7.54
N TYR A 105 -0.70 10.14 6.87
CA TYR A 105 -0.50 8.84 7.48
C TYR A 105 0.80 8.22 7.04
N THR A 106 1.43 7.53 7.97
CA THR A 106 2.53 6.62 7.65
C THR A 106 2.07 5.22 8.06
N PHE A 107 2.03 4.32 7.12
CA PHE A 107 1.63 2.93 7.37
C PHE A 107 2.84 2.02 7.21
N GLU A 108 3.01 1.09 8.14
CA GLU A 108 4.09 0.11 8.06
C GLU A 108 3.51 -1.28 7.89
N LYS A 109 4.06 -2.03 6.97
CA LYS A 109 3.57 -3.37 6.67
C LYS A 109 3.90 -4.31 7.82
N THR A 110 2.91 -5.06 8.25
CA THR A 110 3.08 -6.01 9.35
C THR A 110 3.01 -7.44 8.84
N LYS A 111 2.37 -7.68 7.70
CA LYS A 111 2.27 -9.04 7.17
C LYS A 111 2.28 -9.04 5.66
#